data_e60ee0d75b812905f2f674e7a16d2fd9
#
_entry.id   e60ee0d75b812905f2f674e7a16d2fd9
#
_cell.length_a   1.000
_cell.length_b   1.000
_cell.length_c   1.000
_cell.angle_alpha   90.00
_cell.angle_beta   90.00
_cell.angle_gamma   90.00
#
_symmetry.space_group_name_H-M   'P 1'
#
loop_
_entity.id
_entity.type
_entity.pdbx_description
1 polymer ?
#
loop_
_entity_poly.entity_id
_entity_poly.type
_entity_poly.pdbx_seq_one_letter_code
_entity_poly.pdbx_strand_id
1 'polypeptide(L)'
;GLRWLGLEWVEGPLSGSAPDGSKGDHGPYFQSQRGGIYQKRVRELMDKGLAYDHDGAVKFRMPREPIVIPDVVVGDVRRELTDREQVDPDFVIVRSDGQPVFHFVNVVDDLEMGISHVIRGEDHLSNTAKHIALFRGFGVAPPKYAHIPLILNPDGTKMSKRDQGASLETYLDDGCAPEAVVNYLCLLGWSPKNDREIMPLAEIIERFDLPQILRHNARFDLAKLQWLDGEYLRETGDERFRELGARALARAGFELNRYPPAYVQAALDTCKGKVKRFGDLGAYGGFYFVEEVALDPEAAKKDFVPENKGRVARLRKAFSRLEKFEAPALESTLKAVAAEFGV
;
A
#
# COMPACT_ATOMS: atom_id res chain seq x y z
N GLY A 1 -4.48 -5.42 -1.94
CA GLY A 1 -3.83 -4.09 -1.86
C GLY A 1 -4.44 -3.08 -2.84
N LEU A 2 -4.14 -3.13 -4.15
CA LEU A 2 -4.53 -2.05 -5.11
C LEU A 2 -6.04 -1.76 -5.14
N ARG A 3 -6.89 -2.80 -5.20
CA ARG A 3 -8.35 -2.60 -5.19
C ARG A 3 -8.88 -1.91 -3.92
N TRP A 4 -8.23 -2.16 -2.79
CA TRP A 4 -8.57 -1.47 -1.55
C TRP A 4 -8.28 0.03 -1.62
N LEU A 5 -7.19 0.41 -2.32
CA LEU A 5 -6.85 1.81 -2.58
C LEU A 5 -7.73 2.47 -3.66
N GLY A 6 -8.69 1.75 -4.23
CA GLY A 6 -9.50 2.24 -5.35
C GLY A 6 -8.73 2.30 -6.67
N LEU A 7 -7.58 1.61 -6.76
CA LEU A 7 -6.76 1.56 -7.96
C LEU A 7 -7.10 0.33 -8.80
N GLU A 8 -7.29 0.53 -10.08
CA GLU A 8 -7.53 -0.51 -11.07
C GLU A 8 -6.38 -0.59 -12.06
N TRP A 9 -6.26 -1.73 -12.74
CA TRP A 9 -5.32 -1.94 -13.82
C TRP A 9 -6.06 -2.42 -15.08
N VAL A 10 -5.54 -2.06 -16.23
CA VAL A 10 -6.14 -2.41 -17.53
C VAL A 10 -5.71 -3.81 -17.94
N GLU A 11 -4.50 -4.21 -17.56
CA GLU A 11 -3.87 -5.42 -18.03
C GLU A 11 -3.06 -6.11 -16.93
N GLY A 12 -3.19 -7.43 -16.82
CA GLY A 12 -2.49 -8.22 -15.82
C GLY A 12 -3.34 -9.30 -15.18
N PRO A 13 -2.79 -10.04 -14.20
CA PRO A 13 -3.54 -11.07 -13.48
C PRO A 13 -4.61 -10.46 -12.57
N LEU A 14 -5.75 -11.14 -12.45
CA LEU A 14 -6.83 -10.74 -11.54
C LEU A 14 -6.51 -11.03 -10.07
N SER A 15 -5.60 -11.97 -9.81
CA SER A 15 -5.10 -12.32 -8.49
C SER A 15 -3.58 -12.50 -8.54
N GLY A 16 -2.88 -12.06 -7.50
CA GLY A 16 -1.42 -12.22 -7.40
C GLY A 16 -0.96 -13.66 -7.10
N SER A 17 -1.89 -14.55 -6.73
CA SER A 17 -1.58 -15.91 -6.26
C SER A 17 -2.07 -17.03 -7.18
N ALA A 18 -2.88 -16.73 -8.20
CA ALA A 18 -3.42 -17.73 -9.11
C ALA A 18 -3.18 -17.35 -10.57
N PRO A 19 -2.63 -18.28 -11.39
CA PRO A 19 -2.45 -18.05 -12.83
C PRO A 19 -3.78 -18.00 -13.59
N ASP A 20 -4.88 -18.43 -12.97
CA ASP A 20 -6.20 -18.48 -13.58
C ASP A 20 -6.91 -17.13 -13.45
N GLY A 21 -7.28 -16.59 -14.60
CA GLY A 21 -7.95 -15.31 -14.71
C GLY A 21 -6.98 -14.13 -14.85
N SER A 22 -7.06 -13.52 -16.02
CA SER A 22 -6.30 -12.32 -16.37
C SER A 22 -7.21 -11.35 -17.11
N LYS A 23 -6.76 -10.09 -17.18
CA LYS A 23 -7.40 -9.01 -17.92
C LYS A 23 -6.39 -8.48 -18.92
N GLY A 24 -6.82 -8.25 -20.19
CA GLY A 24 -5.95 -7.77 -21.26
C GLY A 24 -5.48 -8.89 -22.20
N ASP A 25 -4.75 -8.49 -23.25
CA ASP A 25 -4.46 -9.32 -24.43
C ASP A 25 -2.99 -9.74 -24.54
N HIS A 26 -2.09 -9.28 -23.65
CA HIS A 26 -0.65 -9.55 -23.70
C HIS A 26 -0.19 -10.69 -22.77
N GLY A 27 -1.13 -11.49 -22.27
CA GLY A 27 -0.82 -12.66 -21.44
C GLY A 27 -0.03 -13.75 -22.18
N PRO A 28 0.45 -14.78 -21.45
CA PRO A 28 0.32 -14.97 -20.01
C PRO A 28 1.18 -14.00 -19.21
N TYR A 29 0.72 -13.59 -18.01
CA TYR A 29 1.41 -12.57 -17.19
C TYR A 29 2.32 -13.14 -16.11
N PHE A 30 2.24 -14.44 -15.85
CA PHE A 30 3.15 -15.12 -14.93
C PHE A 30 4.37 -15.65 -15.65
N GLN A 31 5.57 -15.29 -15.19
CA GLN A 31 6.84 -15.68 -15.81
C GLN A 31 7.00 -17.20 -15.92
N SER A 32 6.47 -17.96 -14.96
CA SER A 32 6.45 -19.43 -15.00
C SER A 32 5.71 -20.03 -16.21
N GLN A 33 4.84 -19.25 -16.85
CA GLN A 33 4.06 -19.67 -18.03
C GLN A 33 4.70 -19.22 -19.35
N ARG A 34 5.80 -18.47 -19.32
CA ARG A 34 6.41 -17.78 -20.48
C ARG A 34 7.70 -18.44 -20.99
N GLY A 35 8.06 -19.61 -20.48
CA GLY A 35 9.32 -20.30 -20.82
C GLY A 35 9.58 -20.43 -22.32
N GLY A 36 8.56 -20.77 -23.12
CA GLY A 36 8.67 -20.87 -24.57
C GLY A 36 9.00 -19.54 -25.26
N ILE A 37 8.46 -18.42 -24.72
CA ILE A 37 8.74 -17.07 -25.24
C ILE A 37 10.22 -16.73 -24.99
N TYR A 38 10.71 -16.98 -23.78
CA TYR A 38 12.11 -16.74 -23.44
C TYR A 38 13.07 -17.54 -24.31
N GLN A 39 12.80 -18.85 -24.51
CA GLN A 39 13.61 -19.70 -25.39
C GLN A 39 13.64 -19.21 -26.84
N LYS A 40 12.51 -18.72 -27.36
CA LYS A 40 12.44 -18.13 -28.71
C LYS A 40 13.33 -16.89 -28.81
N ARG A 41 13.27 -15.99 -27.81
CA ARG A 41 14.05 -14.75 -27.79
C ARG A 41 15.55 -14.98 -27.56
N VAL A 42 15.93 -16.00 -26.81
CA VAL A 42 17.34 -16.43 -26.70
C VAL A 42 17.87 -16.87 -28.08
N ARG A 43 17.14 -17.75 -28.81
CA ARG A 43 17.53 -18.17 -30.14
C ARG A 43 17.69 -17.02 -31.10
N GLU A 44 16.77 -16.06 -31.08
CA GLU A 44 16.86 -14.84 -31.91
C GLU A 44 18.18 -14.08 -31.68
N LEU A 45 18.61 -13.90 -30.42
CA LEU A 45 19.88 -13.24 -30.10
C LEU A 45 21.09 -14.08 -30.51
N MET A 46 21.02 -15.40 -30.40
CA MET A 46 22.09 -16.30 -30.85
C MET A 46 22.22 -16.27 -32.38
N ASP A 47 21.10 -16.33 -33.11
CA ASP A 47 21.08 -16.28 -34.58
C ASP A 47 21.66 -14.95 -35.13
N LYS A 48 21.45 -13.86 -34.39
CA LYS A 48 22.05 -12.55 -34.67
C LYS A 48 23.52 -12.44 -34.24
N GLY A 49 24.09 -13.48 -33.61
CA GLY A 49 25.46 -13.45 -33.07
C GLY A 49 25.63 -12.52 -31.85
N LEU A 50 24.53 -12.04 -31.26
CA LEU A 50 24.52 -11.16 -30.10
C LEU A 50 24.52 -11.92 -28.77
N ALA A 51 24.30 -13.23 -28.79
CA ALA A 51 24.46 -14.12 -27.65
C ALA A 51 25.27 -15.34 -28.04
N TYR A 52 25.89 -16.02 -27.06
CA TYR A 52 26.74 -17.18 -27.30
C TYR A 52 26.77 -18.09 -26.06
N ASP A 53 27.03 -19.38 -26.30
CA ASP A 53 27.29 -20.37 -25.25
C ASP A 53 28.63 -20.14 -24.57
N HIS A 54 28.62 -20.20 -23.24
CA HIS A 54 29.82 -20.13 -22.43
C HIS A 54 29.66 -21.01 -21.18
N ASP A 55 30.36 -22.13 -21.14
CA ASP A 55 30.32 -23.10 -20.05
C ASP A 55 28.89 -23.56 -19.68
N GLY A 56 28.07 -23.82 -20.70
CA GLY A 56 26.68 -24.24 -20.55
C GLY A 56 25.68 -23.14 -20.21
N ALA A 57 26.14 -21.91 -19.98
CA ALA A 57 25.29 -20.73 -19.84
C ALA A 57 25.28 -19.95 -21.16
N VAL A 58 24.22 -19.14 -21.37
CA VAL A 58 24.16 -18.19 -22.49
C VAL A 58 24.50 -16.81 -22.02
N LYS A 59 25.51 -16.18 -22.62
CA LYS A 59 25.89 -14.79 -22.39
C LYS A 59 25.44 -13.89 -23.54
N PHE A 60 25.03 -12.66 -23.20
CA PHE A 60 24.75 -11.59 -24.15
C PHE A 60 26.00 -10.72 -24.33
N ARG A 61 26.30 -10.37 -25.58
CA ARG A 61 27.42 -9.48 -25.92
C ARG A 61 27.07 -8.04 -25.63
N MET A 62 27.62 -7.52 -24.56
CA MET A 62 27.41 -6.12 -24.16
C MET A 62 28.13 -5.19 -25.14
N PRO A 63 27.50 -4.12 -25.65
CA PRO A 63 28.21 -3.07 -26.39
C PRO A 63 29.39 -2.51 -25.61
N ARG A 64 30.49 -2.20 -26.30
CA ARG A 64 31.73 -1.69 -25.72
C ARG A 64 31.74 -0.16 -25.60
N GLU A 65 30.75 0.50 -26.17
CA GLU A 65 30.55 1.95 -26.09
C GLU A 65 29.68 2.35 -24.88
N PRO A 66 29.83 3.57 -24.38
CA PRO A 66 28.96 4.09 -23.32
C PRO A 66 27.50 4.10 -23.75
N ILE A 67 26.61 3.79 -22.80
CA ILE A 67 25.18 3.82 -23.02
C ILE A 67 24.57 5.03 -22.26
N VAL A 68 23.87 5.87 -23.00
CA VAL A 68 23.06 6.93 -22.41
C VAL A 68 21.68 6.37 -22.07
N ILE A 69 21.26 6.60 -20.85
CA ILE A 69 19.94 6.27 -20.30
C ILE A 69 19.16 7.60 -20.22
N PRO A 70 18.25 7.86 -21.16
CA PRO A 70 17.38 9.02 -21.03
C PRO A 70 16.31 8.71 -19.98
N ASP A 71 16.36 9.41 -18.85
CA ASP A 71 15.45 9.16 -17.74
C ASP A 71 14.57 10.38 -17.48
N VAL A 72 13.27 10.15 -17.33
CA VAL A 72 12.28 11.22 -17.20
C VAL A 72 12.42 11.97 -15.88
N VAL A 73 12.87 11.29 -14.81
CA VAL A 73 12.99 11.87 -13.45
C VAL A 73 14.38 12.38 -13.18
N VAL A 74 15.41 11.52 -13.33
CA VAL A 74 16.79 11.89 -12.99
C VAL A 74 17.53 12.63 -14.09
N GLY A 75 16.98 12.61 -15.33
CA GLY A 75 17.63 13.16 -16.52
C GLY A 75 18.59 12.16 -17.17
N ASP A 76 19.36 12.61 -18.16
CA ASP A 76 20.26 11.74 -18.90
C ASP A 76 21.39 11.22 -18.02
N VAL A 77 21.50 9.91 -17.90
CA VAL A 77 22.58 9.22 -17.18
C VAL A 77 23.48 8.50 -18.17
N ARG A 78 24.74 8.87 -18.23
CA ARG A 78 25.74 8.20 -19.06
C ARG A 78 26.37 7.06 -18.26
N ARG A 79 26.18 5.84 -18.73
CA ARG A 79 26.81 4.64 -18.16
C ARG A 79 28.02 4.26 -18.99
N GLU A 80 29.19 4.37 -18.40
CA GLU A 80 30.46 3.86 -18.95
C GLU A 80 30.80 2.51 -18.32
N LEU A 81 31.58 1.72 -19.01
CA LEU A 81 32.10 0.47 -18.46
C LEU A 81 33.08 0.78 -17.34
N THR A 82 32.99 0.04 -16.24
CA THR A 82 34.02 0.06 -15.18
C THR A 82 35.24 -0.75 -15.61
N ASP A 83 36.39 -0.58 -14.96
CA ASP A 83 37.61 -1.35 -15.26
C ASP A 83 37.35 -2.86 -15.23
N ARG A 84 36.50 -3.33 -14.33
CA ARG A 84 36.12 -4.73 -14.22
C ARG A 84 35.25 -5.19 -15.41
N GLU A 85 34.32 -4.36 -15.87
CA GLU A 85 33.44 -4.65 -17.00
C GLU A 85 34.14 -4.47 -18.35
N GLN A 86 35.22 -3.70 -18.42
CA GLN A 86 36.01 -3.56 -19.63
C GLN A 86 36.72 -4.87 -20.05
N VAL A 87 37.03 -5.73 -19.07
CA VAL A 87 37.65 -7.04 -19.31
C VAL A 87 36.64 -8.03 -19.85
N ASP A 88 35.48 -8.13 -19.26
CA ASP A 88 34.36 -8.98 -19.70
C ASP A 88 33.00 -8.34 -19.35
N PRO A 89 32.50 -7.41 -20.18
CA PRO A 89 31.23 -6.77 -19.95
C PRO A 89 30.03 -7.63 -20.31
N ASP A 90 30.24 -8.77 -20.96
CA ASP A 90 29.17 -9.70 -21.35
C ASP A 90 28.53 -10.31 -20.10
N PHE A 91 27.23 -10.47 -20.13
CA PHE A 91 26.50 -10.96 -18.97
C PHE A 91 25.59 -12.13 -19.29
N VAL A 92 25.42 -13.00 -18.33
CA VAL A 92 24.56 -14.18 -18.44
C VAL A 92 23.11 -13.74 -18.63
N ILE A 93 22.45 -14.32 -19.64
CA ILE A 93 21.01 -14.19 -19.89
C ILE A 93 20.24 -15.48 -19.61
N VAL A 94 20.93 -16.66 -19.74
CA VAL A 94 20.40 -17.96 -19.30
C VAL A 94 21.51 -18.66 -18.53
N ARG A 95 21.18 -19.22 -17.38
CA ARG A 95 22.10 -20.00 -16.55
C ARG A 95 22.35 -21.40 -17.16
N SER A 96 23.35 -22.07 -16.65
CA SER A 96 23.67 -23.45 -17.07
C SER A 96 22.57 -24.47 -16.73
N ASP A 97 21.69 -24.18 -15.81
CA ASP A 97 20.50 -24.96 -15.49
C ASP A 97 19.30 -24.67 -16.45
N GLY A 98 19.50 -23.81 -17.45
CA GLY A 98 18.49 -23.42 -18.43
C GLY A 98 17.53 -22.32 -17.95
N GLN A 99 17.70 -21.80 -16.74
CA GLN A 99 16.83 -20.75 -16.22
C GLN A 99 17.27 -19.37 -16.72
N PRO A 100 16.36 -18.58 -17.32
CA PRO A 100 16.66 -17.22 -17.73
C PRO A 100 16.82 -16.31 -16.51
N VAL A 101 17.68 -15.27 -16.63
CA VAL A 101 17.96 -14.35 -15.53
C VAL A 101 17.12 -13.08 -15.62
N PHE A 102 17.01 -12.37 -14.50
CA PHE A 102 16.19 -11.17 -14.32
C PHE A 102 16.32 -10.15 -15.47
N HIS A 103 17.53 -9.77 -15.86
CA HIS A 103 17.73 -8.76 -16.89
C HIS A 103 17.10 -9.12 -18.22
N PHE A 104 17.23 -10.37 -18.62
CA PHE A 104 16.68 -10.87 -19.86
C PHE A 104 15.17 -11.03 -19.80
N VAL A 105 14.67 -11.68 -18.76
CA VAL A 105 13.24 -11.90 -18.54
C VAL A 105 12.48 -10.59 -18.51
N ASN A 106 12.97 -9.61 -17.76
CA ASN A 106 12.35 -8.29 -17.64
C ASN A 106 12.20 -7.60 -19.01
N VAL A 107 13.28 -7.59 -19.82
CA VAL A 107 13.26 -6.98 -21.17
C VAL A 107 12.32 -7.72 -22.12
N VAL A 108 12.33 -9.05 -22.09
CA VAL A 108 11.43 -9.85 -22.94
C VAL A 108 9.97 -9.61 -22.55
N ASP A 109 9.66 -9.54 -21.26
CA ASP A 109 8.30 -9.27 -20.80
C ASP A 109 7.85 -7.88 -21.21
N ASP A 110 8.68 -6.86 -20.99
CA ASP A 110 8.38 -5.47 -21.38
C ASP A 110 8.15 -5.36 -22.89
N LEU A 111 8.95 -6.07 -23.69
CA LEU A 111 8.84 -6.11 -25.15
C LEU A 111 7.53 -6.78 -25.62
N GLU A 112 7.25 -7.98 -25.10
CA GLU A 112 6.08 -8.78 -25.51
C GLU A 112 4.76 -8.17 -25.02
N MET A 113 4.79 -7.45 -23.90
CA MET A 113 3.63 -6.76 -23.33
C MET A 113 3.47 -5.32 -23.83
N GLY A 114 4.37 -4.85 -24.72
CA GLY A 114 4.28 -3.51 -25.31
C GLY A 114 4.42 -2.38 -24.29
N ILE A 115 5.24 -2.57 -23.25
CA ILE A 115 5.43 -1.58 -22.18
C ILE A 115 6.04 -0.30 -22.74
N SER A 116 5.35 0.82 -22.58
CA SER A 116 5.79 2.13 -23.07
C SER A 116 6.63 2.92 -22.04
N HIS A 117 6.40 2.69 -20.74
CA HIS A 117 7.08 3.38 -19.65
C HIS A 117 7.44 2.38 -18.55
N VAL A 118 8.67 2.43 -18.07
CA VAL A 118 9.14 1.67 -16.90
C VAL A 118 9.37 2.64 -15.76
N ILE A 119 8.49 2.60 -14.75
CA ILE A 119 8.60 3.42 -13.54
C ILE A 119 9.01 2.49 -12.39
N ARG A 120 10.19 2.73 -11.78
CA ARG A 120 10.74 1.85 -10.74
C ARG A 120 11.73 2.57 -9.82
N GLY A 121 12.15 1.95 -8.74
CA GLY A 121 13.13 2.49 -7.82
C GLY A 121 14.50 2.73 -8.46
N GLU A 122 15.20 3.76 -8.02
CA GLU A 122 16.53 4.18 -8.53
C GLU A 122 17.63 3.13 -8.29
N ASP A 123 17.42 2.17 -7.39
CA ASP A 123 18.32 1.03 -7.17
C ASP A 123 18.45 0.13 -8.41
N HIS A 124 17.54 0.24 -9.37
CA HIS A 124 17.61 -0.42 -10.67
C HIS A 124 18.23 0.42 -11.80
N LEU A 125 18.63 1.66 -11.53
CA LEU A 125 19.20 2.55 -12.56
C LEU A 125 20.45 1.95 -13.22
N SER A 126 21.32 1.33 -12.43
CA SER A 126 22.54 0.66 -12.95
C SER A 126 22.23 -0.53 -13.89
N ASN A 127 21.07 -1.16 -13.73
CA ASN A 127 20.63 -2.28 -14.58
C ASN A 127 20.12 -1.82 -15.95
N THR A 128 19.70 -0.56 -16.06
CA THR A 128 19.02 -0.02 -17.25
C THR A 128 19.90 -0.03 -18.48
N ALA A 129 21.21 0.15 -18.35
CA ALA A 129 22.12 0.04 -19.47
C ALA A 129 22.09 -1.36 -20.13
N LYS A 130 22.01 -2.43 -19.32
CA LYS A 130 21.87 -3.81 -19.83
C LYS A 130 20.52 -4.01 -20.52
N HIS A 131 19.46 -3.43 -19.97
CA HIS A 131 18.13 -3.50 -20.58
C HIS A 131 18.10 -2.77 -21.93
N ILE A 132 18.64 -1.56 -22.03
CA ILE A 132 18.74 -0.82 -23.30
C ILE A 132 19.56 -1.60 -24.34
N ALA A 133 20.67 -2.23 -23.92
CA ALA A 133 21.48 -3.06 -24.81
C ALA A 133 20.69 -4.25 -25.37
N LEU A 134 19.90 -4.92 -24.54
CA LEU A 134 19.02 -6.02 -24.96
C LEU A 134 17.92 -5.54 -25.92
N PHE A 135 17.23 -4.44 -25.64
CA PHE A 135 16.24 -3.86 -26.57
C PHE A 135 16.85 -3.55 -27.93
N ARG A 136 18.05 -2.93 -27.96
CA ARG A 136 18.81 -2.69 -29.20
C ARG A 136 19.17 -3.99 -29.92
N GLY A 137 19.54 -5.03 -29.15
CA GLY A 137 19.82 -6.37 -29.69
C GLY A 137 18.60 -6.98 -30.38
N PHE A 138 17.42 -6.76 -29.87
CA PHE A 138 16.16 -7.16 -30.51
C PHE A 138 15.78 -6.25 -31.70
N GLY A 139 16.42 -5.10 -31.87
CA GLY A 139 16.10 -4.14 -32.93
C GLY A 139 14.88 -3.27 -32.59
N VAL A 140 14.54 -3.13 -31.33
CA VAL A 140 13.37 -2.39 -30.84
C VAL A 140 13.83 -1.23 -29.96
N ALA A 141 13.13 -0.09 -30.05
CA ALA A 141 13.38 1.03 -29.17
C ALA A 141 13.00 0.66 -27.73
N PRO A 142 13.84 1.00 -26.73
CA PRO A 142 13.50 0.76 -25.33
C PRO A 142 12.33 1.63 -24.87
N PRO A 143 11.58 1.21 -23.84
CA PRO A 143 10.58 2.06 -23.19
C PRO A 143 11.20 3.31 -22.59
N LYS A 144 10.39 4.31 -22.26
CA LYS A 144 10.83 5.43 -21.44
C LYS A 144 11.07 4.98 -20.01
N TYR A 145 12.19 5.37 -19.44
CA TYR A 145 12.52 5.04 -18.04
C TYR A 145 12.27 6.23 -17.12
N ALA A 146 11.78 5.94 -15.94
CA ALA A 146 11.61 6.89 -14.85
C ALA A 146 12.05 6.22 -13.54
N HIS A 147 13.24 6.59 -13.06
CA HIS A 147 13.75 6.05 -11.81
C HIS A 147 13.36 6.99 -10.67
N ILE A 148 12.48 6.49 -9.79
CA ILE A 148 12.00 7.23 -8.62
C ILE A 148 12.93 7.02 -7.43
N PRO A 149 13.13 8.06 -6.58
CA PRO A 149 13.95 7.95 -5.38
C PRO A 149 13.51 6.85 -4.43
N LEU A 150 14.42 6.45 -3.55
CA LEU A 150 14.11 5.47 -2.50
C LEU A 150 13.28 6.11 -1.39
N ILE A 151 12.46 5.29 -0.76
CA ILE A 151 11.85 5.63 0.51
C ILE A 151 12.79 5.13 1.62
N LEU A 152 13.12 6.02 2.53
CA LEU A 152 14.00 5.77 3.67
C LEU A 152 13.18 5.67 4.96
N ASN A 153 13.69 4.91 5.90
CA ASN A 153 13.23 4.94 7.29
C ASN A 153 13.49 6.30 7.93
N PRO A 154 12.87 6.64 9.07
CA PRO A 154 13.13 7.89 9.79
C PRO A 154 14.62 8.11 10.14
N ASP A 155 15.37 7.03 10.38
CA ASP A 155 16.82 7.05 10.66
C ASP A 155 17.70 7.25 9.41
N GLY A 156 17.10 7.27 8.21
CA GLY A 156 17.79 7.43 6.93
C GLY A 156 18.27 6.14 6.29
N THR A 157 18.04 4.99 6.87
CA THR A 157 18.32 3.69 6.24
C THR A 157 17.28 3.39 5.15
N LYS A 158 17.68 2.60 4.13
CA LYS A 158 16.74 2.17 3.08
C LYS A 158 15.61 1.33 3.68
N MET A 159 14.36 1.70 3.42
CA MET A 159 13.19 0.92 3.83
C MET A 159 13.21 -0.47 3.17
N SER A 160 13.03 -1.49 3.97
CA SER A 160 12.93 -2.89 3.53
C SER A 160 11.50 -3.40 3.60
N LYS A 161 11.19 -4.52 2.95
CA LYS A 161 9.86 -5.14 2.99
C LYS A 161 9.38 -5.54 4.41
N ARG A 162 10.26 -5.55 5.39
CA ARG A 162 9.96 -5.91 6.79
C ARG A 162 9.69 -4.70 7.67
N ASP A 163 9.96 -3.50 7.16
CA ASP A 163 9.80 -2.27 7.93
C ASP A 163 8.32 -1.85 7.96
N GLN A 164 7.95 -1.17 9.04
CA GLN A 164 6.60 -0.64 9.20
C GLN A 164 6.30 0.36 8.07
N GLY A 165 5.16 0.19 7.41
CA GLY A 165 4.77 1.04 6.29
C GLY A 165 5.29 0.60 4.91
N ALA A 166 6.03 -0.50 4.81
CA ALA A 166 6.51 -1.04 3.54
C ALA A 166 5.46 -1.93 2.81
N SER A 167 4.43 -2.39 3.52
CA SER A 167 3.36 -3.24 2.96
C SER A 167 2.02 -2.53 3.02
N LEU A 168 1.23 -2.65 1.96
CA LEU A 168 -0.15 -2.16 1.92
C LEU A 168 -1.06 -2.90 2.91
N GLU A 169 -0.76 -4.16 3.21
CA GLU A 169 -1.49 -4.94 4.21
C GLU A 169 -1.40 -4.30 5.60
N THR A 170 -0.25 -3.76 5.97
CA THR A 170 -0.08 -3.07 7.27
C THR A 170 -1.06 -1.91 7.42
N TYR A 171 -1.18 -1.06 6.41
CA TYR A 171 -2.14 0.07 6.46
C TYR A 171 -3.60 -0.39 6.56
N LEU A 172 -3.91 -1.47 5.85
CA LEU A 172 -5.24 -2.07 5.87
C LEU A 172 -5.55 -2.68 7.26
N ASP A 173 -4.57 -3.35 7.87
CA ASP A 173 -4.71 -3.98 9.19
C ASP A 173 -4.75 -2.92 10.30
N ASP A 174 -4.01 -1.84 10.16
CA ASP A 174 -4.06 -0.66 11.06
C ASP A 174 -5.38 0.13 10.92
N GLY A 175 -6.22 -0.23 9.95
CA GLY A 175 -7.53 0.41 9.72
C GLY A 175 -7.43 1.82 9.16
N CYS A 176 -6.38 2.12 8.39
CA CYS A 176 -6.25 3.40 7.70
C CYS A 176 -7.31 3.55 6.60
N ALA A 177 -7.75 4.79 6.35
CA ALA A 177 -8.58 5.11 5.20
C ALA A 177 -7.77 4.96 3.91
N PRO A 178 -8.27 4.24 2.89
CA PRO A 178 -7.52 4.05 1.64
C PRO A 178 -7.18 5.37 0.94
N GLU A 179 -8.07 6.36 1.01
CA GLU A 179 -7.87 7.70 0.45
C GLU A 179 -6.68 8.42 1.12
N ALA A 180 -6.55 8.31 2.43
CA ALA A 180 -5.44 8.88 3.19
C ALA A 180 -4.11 8.22 2.82
N VAL A 181 -4.10 6.89 2.67
CA VAL A 181 -2.91 6.14 2.28
C VAL A 181 -2.46 6.51 0.88
N VAL A 182 -3.38 6.59 -0.11
CA VAL A 182 -3.04 7.02 -1.47
C VAL A 182 -2.45 8.42 -1.46
N ASN A 183 -3.09 9.38 -0.79
CA ASN A 183 -2.60 10.75 -0.70
C ASN A 183 -1.21 10.80 -0.05
N TYR A 184 -1.01 10.10 1.06
CA TYR A 184 0.27 10.05 1.75
C TYR A 184 1.39 9.47 0.87
N LEU A 185 1.13 8.35 0.20
CA LEU A 185 2.12 7.71 -0.69
C LEU A 185 2.50 8.62 -1.87
N CYS A 186 1.55 9.40 -2.40
CA CYS A 186 1.85 10.39 -3.43
C CYS A 186 2.80 11.47 -2.91
N LEU A 187 2.60 11.96 -1.67
CA LEU A 187 3.45 13.00 -1.07
C LEU A 187 4.87 12.53 -0.75
N LEU A 188 5.13 11.21 -0.70
CA LEU A 188 6.50 10.69 -0.49
C LEU A 188 7.43 10.94 -1.66
N GLY A 189 6.92 11.11 -2.88
CA GLY A 189 7.78 11.29 -4.06
C GLY A 189 7.34 12.42 -4.98
N TRP A 190 6.24 13.11 -4.67
CA TRP A 190 5.70 14.18 -5.50
C TRP A 190 5.11 15.29 -4.63
N SER A 191 5.08 16.53 -5.17
CA SER A 191 4.47 17.67 -4.51
C SER A 191 3.61 18.47 -5.48
N PRO A 192 2.39 18.86 -5.10
CA PRO A 192 1.51 19.67 -5.92
C PRO A 192 1.96 21.15 -6.07
N LYS A 193 3.05 21.53 -5.44
CA LYS A 193 3.65 22.90 -5.44
C LYS A 193 2.73 24.02 -4.93
N ASN A 194 1.73 23.70 -4.12
CA ASN A 194 0.74 24.66 -3.60
C ASN A 194 0.50 24.53 -2.09
N ASP A 195 1.42 23.94 -1.34
CA ASP A 195 1.38 23.69 0.11
C ASP A 195 0.14 22.91 0.59
N ARG A 196 -0.66 22.36 -0.32
CA ARG A 196 -1.80 21.50 0.02
C ARG A 196 -1.30 20.07 0.21
N GLU A 197 -1.63 19.52 1.37
CA GLU A 197 -1.27 18.13 1.71
C GLU A 197 -2.45 17.16 1.58
N ILE A 198 -3.68 17.68 1.66
CA ILE A 198 -4.91 16.89 1.53
C ILE A 198 -5.51 17.11 0.16
N MET A 199 -5.56 16.05 -0.65
CA MET A 199 -6.09 16.10 -2.01
C MET A 199 -6.85 14.82 -2.36
N PRO A 200 -8.08 14.93 -2.89
CA PRO A 200 -8.79 13.78 -3.44
C PRO A 200 -7.99 13.12 -4.58
N LEU A 201 -8.13 11.80 -4.75
CA LEU A 201 -7.43 11.05 -5.81
C LEU A 201 -7.66 11.65 -7.20
N ALA A 202 -8.86 12.11 -7.51
CA ALA A 202 -9.15 12.74 -8.79
C ALA A 202 -8.31 14.00 -9.05
N GLU A 203 -8.09 14.83 -8.03
CA GLU A 203 -7.22 16.02 -8.11
C GLU A 203 -5.75 15.62 -8.25
N ILE A 204 -5.32 14.57 -7.54
CA ILE A 204 -3.96 14.03 -7.69
C ILE A 204 -3.72 13.59 -9.14
N ILE A 205 -4.65 12.83 -9.73
CA ILE A 205 -4.55 12.34 -11.11
C ILE A 205 -4.48 13.51 -12.10
N GLU A 206 -5.29 14.55 -11.91
CA GLU A 206 -5.31 15.72 -12.77
C GLU A 206 -3.98 16.50 -12.74
N ARG A 207 -3.36 16.58 -11.57
CA ARG A 207 -2.15 17.41 -11.35
C ARG A 207 -0.84 16.64 -11.52
N PHE A 208 -0.89 15.33 -11.40
CA PHE A 208 0.31 14.48 -11.43
C PHE A 208 0.92 14.49 -12.83
N ASP A 209 2.22 14.77 -12.88
CA ASP A 209 3.04 14.58 -14.07
C ASP A 209 4.36 13.92 -13.69
N LEU A 210 4.76 12.91 -14.45
CA LEU A 210 5.92 12.07 -14.16
C LEU A 210 7.25 12.85 -14.01
N PRO A 211 7.56 13.87 -14.85
CA PRO A 211 8.75 14.70 -14.68
C PRO A 211 8.77 15.54 -13.40
N GLN A 212 7.65 15.67 -12.70
CA GLN A 212 7.55 16.45 -11.46
C GLN A 212 7.86 15.62 -10.21
N ILE A 213 8.15 14.33 -10.36
CA ILE A 213 8.62 13.50 -9.25
C ILE A 213 9.92 14.11 -8.69
N LEU A 214 9.98 14.18 -7.36
CA LEU A 214 11.14 14.71 -6.64
C LEU A 214 12.36 13.81 -6.87
N ARG A 215 13.55 14.41 -6.97
CA ARG A 215 14.80 13.67 -7.24
C ARG A 215 15.57 13.24 -5.99
N HIS A 216 15.06 13.56 -4.83
CA HIS A 216 15.67 13.23 -3.54
C HIS A 216 14.84 12.19 -2.79
N ASN A 217 15.53 11.37 -2.01
CA ASN A 217 14.88 10.33 -1.22
C ASN A 217 13.88 10.92 -0.22
N ALA A 218 12.69 10.33 -0.15
CA ALA A 218 11.69 10.66 0.84
C ALA A 218 11.92 9.86 2.12
N ARG A 219 11.61 10.45 3.28
CA ARG A 219 11.57 9.71 4.55
C ARG A 219 10.14 9.35 4.90
N PHE A 220 9.95 8.10 5.28
CA PHE A 220 8.67 7.66 5.80
C PHE A 220 8.38 8.32 7.14
N ASP A 221 7.21 8.93 7.27
CA ASP A 221 6.75 9.62 8.48
C ASP A 221 5.38 9.08 8.89
N LEU A 222 5.38 8.19 9.88
CA LEU A 222 4.16 7.60 10.41
C LEU A 222 3.24 8.64 11.06
N ALA A 223 3.79 9.66 11.72
CA ALA A 223 2.99 10.70 12.36
C ALA A 223 2.23 11.52 11.32
N LYS A 224 2.86 11.82 10.18
CA LYS A 224 2.21 12.49 9.06
C LYS A 224 1.11 11.64 8.44
N LEU A 225 1.33 10.34 8.25
CA LEU A 225 0.27 9.43 7.78
C LEU A 225 -0.92 9.42 8.75
N GLN A 226 -0.66 9.29 10.05
CA GLN A 226 -1.72 9.28 11.07
C GLN A 226 -2.49 10.60 11.14
N TRP A 227 -1.80 11.72 10.94
CA TRP A 227 -2.45 13.02 10.84
C TRP A 227 -3.37 13.10 9.62
N LEU A 228 -2.87 12.72 8.44
CA LEU A 228 -3.68 12.66 7.21
C LEU A 228 -4.90 11.76 7.37
N ASP A 229 -4.72 10.58 7.95
CA ASP A 229 -5.81 9.62 8.18
C ASP A 229 -6.91 10.23 9.07
N GLY A 230 -6.51 10.95 10.11
CA GLY A 230 -7.44 11.70 10.97
C GLY A 230 -8.18 12.82 10.25
N GLU A 231 -7.53 13.54 9.31
CA GLU A 231 -8.19 14.56 8.49
C GLU A 231 -9.24 13.93 7.56
N TYR A 232 -8.86 12.87 6.85
CA TYR A 232 -9.79 12.13 5.99
C TYR A 232 -10.98 11.57 6.77
N LEU A 233 -10.74 11.02 7.97
CA LEU A 233 -11.82 10.51 8.82
C LEU A 233 -12.81 11.61 9.23
N ARG A 234 -12.33 12.81 9.55
CA ARG A 234 -13.19 13.96 9.91
C ARG A 234 -14.08 14.41 8.75
N GLU A 235 -13.55 14.40 7.53
CA GLU A 235 -14.26 14.82 6.33
C GLU A 235 -15.14 13.70 5.73
N THR A 236 -14.95 12.45 6.18
CA THR A 236 -15.70 11.28 5.67
C THR A 236 -17.20 11.43 5.94
N GLY A 237 -18.04 11.33 4.91
CA GLY A 237 -19.50 11.29 5.05
C GLY A 237 -19.97 10.07 5.86
N ASP A 238 -21.17 10.17 6.45
CA ASP A 238 -21.66 9.16 7.41
C ASP A 238 -21.74 7.76 6.79
N GLU A 239 -22.21 7.62 5.57
CA GLU A 239 -22.32 6.33 4.88
C GLU A 239 -20.95 5.66 4.69
N ARG A 240 -19.98 6.43 4.19
CA ARG A 240 -18.61 5.94 4.00
C ARG A 240 -17.92 5.64 5.32
N PHE A 241 -18.16 6.44 6.35
CA PHE A 241 -17.66 6.16 7.71
C PHE A 241 -18.19 4.82 8.23
N ARG A 242 -19.50 4.54 8.08
CA ARG A 242 -20.11 3.28 8.48
C ARG A 242 -19.52 2.10 7.71
N GLU A 243 -19.33 2.23 6.40
CA GLU A 243 -18.72 1.20 5.56
C GLU A 243 -17.29 0.86 6.03
N LEU A 244 -16.43 1.85 6.13
CA LEU A 244 -15.03 1.66 6.53
C LEU A 244 -14.91 1.21 7.99
N GLY A 245 -15.73 1.77 8.87
CA GLY A 245 -15.79 1.40 10.28
C GLY A 245 -16.23 -0.05 10.50
N ALA A 246 -17.25 -0.50 9.76
CA ALA A 246 -17.68 -1.90 9.83
C ALA A 246 -16.58 -2.86 9.34
N ARG A 247 -15.84 -2.50 8.29
CA ARG A 247 -14.68 -3.28 7.82
C ARG A 247 -13.56 -3.34 8.86
N ALA A 248 -13.26 -2.21 9.50
CA ALA A 248 -12.24 -2.15 10.54
C ALA A 248 -12.61 -3.01 11.76
N LEU A 249 -13.86 -2.93 12.24
CA LEU A 249 -14.35 -3.78 13.33
C LEU A 249 -14.32 -5.27 12.97
N ALA A 250 -14.75 -5.64 11.75
CA ALA A 250 -14.71 -7.03 11.30
C ALA A 250 -13.27 -7.57 11.25
N ARG A 251 -12.30 -6.76 10.81
CA ARG A 251 -10.87 -7.15 10.85
C ARG A 251 -10.32 -7.26 12.27
N ALA A 252 -10.81 -6.44 13.18
CA ALA A 252 -10.48 -6.55 14.60
C ALA A 252 -11.12 -7.77 15.29
N GLY A 253 -11.88 -8.59 14.55
CA GLY A 253 -12.46 -9.84 15.03
C GLY A 253 -13.89 -9.73 15.58
N PHE A 254 -14.55 -8.58 15.41
CA PHE A 254 -15.95 -8.43 15.84
C PHE A 254 -16.92 -9.05 14.82
N GLU A 255 -17.83 -9.90 15.29
CA GLU A 255 -18.82 -10.59 14.46
C GLU A 255 -20.08 -9.73 14.27
N LEU A 256 -19.99 -8.71 13.41
CA LEU A 256 -21.08 -7.73 13.21
C LEU A 256 -22.37 -8.33 12.65
N ASN A 257 -22.29 -9.48 11.96
CA ASN A 257 -23.43 -10.21 11.42
C ASN A 257 -24.36 -10.78 12.49
N ARG A 258 -23.94 -10.82 13.74
CA ARG A 258 -24.81 -11.21 14.88
C ARG A 258 -25.80 -10.13 15.27
N TYR A 259 -25.64 -8.90 14.77
CA TYR A 259 -26.42 -7.74 15.15
C TYR A 259 -27.25 -7.21 13.98
N PRO A 260 -28.44 -6.65 14.22
CA PRO A 260 -29.21 -5.99 13.18
C PRO A 260 -28.40 -4.86 12.52
N PRO A 261 -28.49 -4.67 11.19
CA PRO A 261 -27.75 -3.61 10.51
C PRO A 261 -27.97 -2.22 11.09
N ALA A 262 -29.19 -1.89 11.50
CA ALA A 262 -29.51 -0.60 12.12
C ALA A 262 -28.79 -0.41 13.46
N TYR A 263 -28.59 -1.46 14.25
CA TYR A 263 -27.81 -1.41 15.47
C TYR A 263 -26.35 -1.12 15.21
N VAL A 264 -25.74 -1.84 14.24
CA VAL A 264 -24.34 -1.62 13.84
C VAL A 264 -24.13 -0.18 13.37
N GLN A 265 -25.05 0.34 12.56
CA GLN A 265 -24.98 1.74 12.10
C GLN A 265 -25.04 2.72 13.27
N ALA A 266 -26.01 2.56 14.18
CA ALA A 266 -26.17 3.43 15.35
C ALA A 266 -24.92 3.38 16.25
N ALA A 267 -24.35 2.20 16.48
CA ALA A 267 -23.12 2.05 17.26
C ALA A 267 -21.93 2.78 16.61
N LEU A 268 -21.75 2.65 15.29
CA LEU A 268 -20.73 3.36 14.55
C LEU A 268 -20.93 4.88 14.59
N ASP A 269 -22.17 5.37 14.48
CA ASP A 269 -22.50 6.79 14.54
C ASP A 269 -22.11 7.42 15.89
N THR A 270 -22.21 6.67 16.99
CA THR A 270 -21.74 7.16 18.31
C THR A 270 -20.23 7.28 18.39
N CYS A 271 -19.49 6.53 17.56
CA CYS A 271 -18.03 6.55 17.51
C CYS A 271 -17.47 7.66 16.62
N LYS A 272 -18.26 8.14 15.64
CA LYS A 272 -17.83 9.19 14.72
C LYS A 272 -17.50 10.47 15.49
N GLY A 273 -16.36 11.07 15.20
CA GLY A 273 -15.85 12.25 15.92
C GLY A 273 -15.22 11.97 17.28
N LYS A 274 -15.20 10.72 17.74
CA LYS A 274 -14.53 10.27 18.97
C LYS A 274 -13.25 9.50 18.72
N VAL A 275 -13.16 8.82 17.58
CA VAL A 275 -11.96 8.09 17.14
C VAL A 275 -11.13 8.97 16.20
N LYS A 276 -9.83 8.74 16.20
CA LYS A 276 -8.89 9.44 15.32
C LYS A 276 -8.56 8.63 14.07
N ARG A 277 -8.74 7.31 14.11
CA ARG A 277 -8.48 6.37 13.03
C ARG A 277 -9.55 5.28 13.06
N PHE A 278 -9.82 4.66 11.92
CA PHE A 278 -10.74 3.51 11.89
C PHE A 278 -10.22 2.33 12.72
N GLY A 279 -8.91 2.13 12.82
CA GLY A 279 -8.30 1.11 13.69
C GLY A 279 -8.59 1.28 15.18
N ASP A 280 -8.90 2.49 15.64
CA ASP A 280 -9.23 2.77 17.03
C ASP A 280 -10.66 2.33 17.40
N LEU A 281 -11.50 2.01 16.41
CA LEU A 281 -12.91 1.64 16.63
C LEU A 281 -13.08 0.40 17.50
N GLY A 282 -12.20 -0.60 17.35
CA GLY A 282 -12.24 -1.80 18.17
C GLY A 282 -12.04 -1.51 19.66
N ALA A 283 -11.09 -0.65 19.98
CA ALA A 283 -10.83 -0.24 21.37
C ALA A 283 -11.89 0.71 21.90
N TYR A 284 -12.38 1.65 21.08
CA TYR A 284 -13.34 2.67 21.52
C TYR A 284 -14.78 2.17 21.55
N GLY A 285 -15.24 1.46 20.52
CA GLY A 285 -16.63 1.04 20.32
C GLY A 285 -16.87 -0.47 20.37
N GLY A 286 -15.84 -1.28 20.59
CA GLY A 286 -15.95 -2.75 20.60
C GLY A 286 -16.94 -3.28 21.64
N PHE A 287 -17.13 -2.56 22.74
CA PHE A 287 -18.09 -2.92 23.78
C PHE A 287 -19.54 -3.02 23.30
N TYR A 288 -19.90 -2.40 22.17
CA TYR A 288 -21.21 -2.57 21.54
C TYR A 288 -21.41 -3.98 20.95
N PHE A 289 -20.34 -4.72 20.73
CA PHE A 289 -20.34 -5.97 19.98
C PHE A 289 -19.85 -7.19 20.80
N VAL A 290 -19.86 -7.06 22.13
CA VAL A 290 -19.50 -8.14 23.06
C VAL A 290 -20.57 -8.26 24.15
N GLU A 291 -20.82 -9.46 24.65
CA GLU A 291 -21.76 -9.69 25.75
C GLU A 291 -21.18 -9.27 27.09
N GLU A 292 -19.88 -9.50 27.28
CA GLU A 292 -19.15 -9.16 28.50
C GLU A 292 -18.07 -8.12 28.16
N VAL A 293 -18.20 -6.95 28.77
CA VAL A 293 -17.22 -5.88 28.62
C VAL A 293 -16.09 -6.07 29.63
N ALA A 294 -14.87 -6.20 29.14
CA ALA A 294 -13.70 -6.18 30.00
C ALA A 294 -13.53 -4.79 30.62
N LEU A 295 -13.54 -4.73 31.94
CA LEU A 295 -13.33 -3.47 32.67
C LEU A 295 -11.83 -3.13 32.67
N ASP A 296 -11.52 -1.86 32.45
CA ASP A 296 -10.17 -1.35 32.65
C ASP A 296 -9.81 -1.50 34.14
N PRO A 297 -8.69 -2.22 34.48
CA PRO A 297 -8.35 -2.51 35.85
C PRO A 297 -8.08 -1.26 36.71
N GLU A 298 -7.52 -0.20 36.13
CA GLU A 298 -7.22 1.03 36.87
C GLU A 298 -8.49 1.87 37.07
N ALA A 299 -9.35 1.97 36.07
CA ALA A 299 -10.67 2.58 36.21
C ALA A 299 -11.53 1.82 37.23
N ALA A 300 -11.52 0.48 37.17
CA ALA A 300 -12.25 -0.33 38.15
C ALA A 300 -11.77 -0.10 39.57
N LYS A 301 -10.48 -0.04 39.84
CA LYS A 301 -9.91 0.26 41.15
C LYS A 301 -10.32 1.65 41.63
N LYS A 302 -10.40 2.64 40.77
CA LYS A 302 -10.73 4.01 41.10
C LYS A 302 -12.23 4.20 41.36
N ASP A 303 -13.08 3.58 40.52
CA ASP A 303 -14.50 3.92 40.47
C ASP A 303 -15.41 2.85 41.12
N PHE A 304 -14.98 1.55 41.13
CA PHE A 304 -15.71 0.47 41.80
C PHE A 304 -15.24 0.24 43.25
N VAL A 305 -15.12 1.33 43.99
CA VAL A 305 -14.76 1.27 45.42
C VAL A 305 -16.01 0.94 46.28
N PRO A 306 -15.83 0.41 47.49
CA PRO A 306 -16.95 0.02 48.36
C PRO A 306 -17.98 1.15 48.58
N GLU A 307 -17.53 2.40 48.65
CA GLU A 307 -18.36 3.59 48.84
C GLU A 307 -19.31 3.83 47.66
N ASN A 308 -18.93 3.45 46.46
CA ASN A 308 -19.75 3.60 45.25
C ASN A 308 -20.70 2.43 45.02
N LYS A 309 -20.57 1.32 45.75
CA LYS A 309 -21.39 0.11 45.56
C LYS A 309 -22.90 0.41 45.68
N GLY A 310 -23.29 1.21 46.65
CA GLY A 310 -24.69 1.62 46.86
C GLY A 310 -25.22 2.48 45.71
N ARG A 311 -24.38 3.41 45.21
CA ARG A 311 -24.71 4.31 44.10
C ARG A 311 -24.92 3.51 42.79
N VAL A 312 -24.01 2.61 42.48
CA VAL A 312 -24.10 1.75 41.28
C VAL A 312 -25.29 0.81 41.34
N ALA A 313 -25.55 0.18 42.48
CA ALA A 313 -26.73 -0.66 42.68
C ALA A 313 -28.03 0.10 42.50
N ARG A 314 -28.11 1.32 43.03
CA ARG A 314 -29.29 2.20 42.93
C ARG A 314 -29.50 2.64 41.46
N LEU A 315 -28.43 3.03 40.77
CA LEU A 315 -28.48 3.40 39.36
C LEU A 315 -28.92 2.22 38.46
N ARG A 316 -28.35 1.02 38.65
CA ARG A 316 -28.79 -0.20 37.96
C ARG A 316 -30.29 -0.44 38.14
N LYS A 317 -30.79 -0.34 39.40
CA LYS A 317 -32.22 -0.51 39.69
C LYS A 317 -33.10 0.56 39.04
N ALA A 318 -32.60 1.78 38.91
CA ALA A 318 -33.30 2.85 38.24
C ALA A 318 -33.37 2.64 36.74
N PHE A 319 -32.25 2.30 36.11
CA PHE A 319 -32.18 2.00 34.67
C PHE A 319 -33.02 0.77 34.27
N SER A 320 -33.06 -0.28 35.10
CA SER A 320 -33.87 -1.48 34.78
C SER A 320 -35.37 -1.23 34.80
N ARG A 321 -35.84 -0.06 35.24
CA ARG A 321 -37.26 0.33 35.28
C ARG A 321 -37.66 1.27 34.15
N LEU A 322 -36.70 1.68 33.29
CA LEU A 322 -36.99 2.53 32.15
C LEU A 322 -37.76 1.75 31.09
N GLU A 323 -38.90 2.28 30.67
CA GLU A 323 -39.65 1.71 29.52
C GLU A 323 -38.92 1.91 28.20
N LYS A 324 -38.20 3.03 28.08
CA LYS A 324 -37.37 3.35 26.89
C LYS A 324 -35.96 3.67 27.34
N PHE A 325 -34.99 2.98 26.72
CA PHE A 325 -33.56 3.15 26.99
C PHE A 325 -32.97 4.19 26.03
N GLU A 326 -33.41 5.44 26.16
CA GLU A 326 -33.04 6.58 25.31
C GLU A 326 -32.22 7.60 26.09
N ALA A 327 -31.33 8.33 25.38
CA ALA A 327 -30.41 9.29 26.03
C ALA A 327 -31.06 10.28 26.98
N PRO A 328 -32.19 10.94 26.66
CA PRO A 328 -32.85 11.88 27.61
C PRO A 328 -33.35 11.20 28.87
N ALA A 329 -33.90 9.98 28.76
CA ALA A 329 -34.39 9.22 29.91
C ALA A 329 -33.23 8.73 30.79
N LEU A 330 -32.14 8.27 30.18
CA LEU A 330 -30.94 7.88 30.89
C LEU A 330 -30.30 9.03 31.61
N GLU A 331 -30.14 10.18 30.97
CA GLU A 331 -29.57 11.40 31.55
C GLU A 331 -30.42 11.92 32.74
N SER A 332 -31.72 12.01 32.57
CA SER A 332 -32.63 12.42 33.63
C SER A 332 -32.56 11.47 34.82
N THR A 333 -32.55 10.14 34.57
CA THR A 333 -32.47 9.13 35.64
C THR A 333 -31.12 9.21 36.36
N LEU A 334 -30.02 9.37 35.60
CA LEU A 334 -28.68 9.53 36.17
C LEU A 334 -28.63 10.76 37.12
N LYS A 335 -29.10 11.91 36.63
CA LYS A 335 -29.16 13.16 37.45
C LYS A 335 -30.00 12.98 38.70
N ALA A 336 -31.15 12.30 38.58
CA ALA A 336 -32.02 12.05 39.75
C ALA A 336 -31.35 11.16 40.79
N VAL A 337 -30.66 10.09 40.35
CA VAL A 337 -29.93 9.19 41.24
C VAL A 337 -28.70 9.92 41.84
N ALA A 338 -27.98 10.73 41.07
CA ALA A 338 -26.85 11.52 41.56
C ALA A 338 -27.30 12.48 42.69
N ALA A 339 -28.43 13.17 42.49
CA ALA A 339 -28.99 14.07 43.51
C ALA A 339 -29.37 13.34 44.80
N GLU A 340 -29.86 12.08 44.75
CA GLU A 340 -30.14 11.26 45.93
C GLU A 340 -28.89 11.04 46.82
N PHE A 341 -27.71 11.09 46.24
CA PHE A 341 -26.42 10.89 46.92
C PHE A 341 -25.63 12.18 47.11
N GLY A 342 -26.18 13.34 46.76
CA GLY A 342 -25.55 14.65 46.92
C GLY A 342 -24.35 14.90 46.03
N VAL A 343 -24.33 14.30 44.82
CA VAL A 343 -23.27 14.43 43.82
C VAL A 343 -23.82 14.90 42.48
#